data_b7b9abd5f2f2bc05b2abdcf8bb3fe6ed
#
_entry.id   b7b9abd5f2f2bc05b2abdcf8bb3fe6ed
#
_cell.length_a   1.000
_cell.length_b   1.000
_cell.length_c   1.000
_cell.angle_alpha   90.00
_cell.angle_beta   90.00
_cell.angle_gamma   90.00
#
_symmetry.space_group_name_H-M   'P 1'
#
loop_
_entity.id
_entity.type
_entity.pdbx_description
1 polymer ?
#
loop_
_entity_poly.entity_id
_entity_poly.type
_entity_poly.pdbx_seq_one_letter_code
_entity_poly.pdbx_strand_id
1 'polypeptide(L)'
;MGRKIAIVFMALMILMVCILPLSNSEETDALEPTDYKVSTPGFFFDDEGNIDIAIGNGHSRTVMIYIQNYTDHVLDVAFFSFEGSSDIYGETVKNVTLMPAGDSERRDVVKEPYTISVKDVTPSRKDVRVTLTLFVTDISDDSYDIHAIKFKVDVVSSFDTAGSFNKFLGIIDNTLEEPFDKPIVPFLVTLMIYFVLALLIVKLCIPAITSLLSESASDKEKKRIKTLLFLGTMIITLSLFMDPGLKILGADINWIYLVNKITMTILVITLALTIWKIYMIVMESALTRLGKVDDSKIDLSLLPLFAMFGKLFLWVGGTAAILHIYGMDLSGILVSAGIVTLGITLGAQSVLSQFFSGIALLLTRPFSAGDYIEINGDTHIVKKVGLMYTEFMGDERDRIITMPNNVAASLTSVNMSKYDKAYRLYIFFQIPYDVEVKKAEEVMLQFAEESKYVVHDYTKYKKPIVKLIEFQDAGVLLRLDVTIADYAKKPTIQSEMKKELYVKLAENGIEAPYNRLEVKVLDNEPETTA
;
A
#
# COMPACT_ATOMS: atom_id res chain seq x y z
N MET A 1 22.55 -43.04 21.38
CA MET A 1 22.09 -43.23 22.76
C MET A 1 23.21 -42.95 23.78
N GLY A 2 24.49 -43.15 23.47
CA GLY A 2 25.64 -42.89 24.36
C GLY A 2 25.89 -41.38 24.68
N ARG A 3 25.73 -40.49 23.70
CA ARG A 3 25.98 -39.04 23.91
C ARG A 3 24.97 -38.36 24.87
N LYS A 4 23.70 -38.78 24.89
CA LYS A 4 22.70 -38.23 25.83
C LYS A 4 22.92 -38.70 27.29
N ILE A 5 23.48 -39.91 27.45
CA ILE A 5 23.81 -40.45 28.77
C ILE A 5 25.07 -39.76 29.31
N ALA A 6 26.07 -39.45 28.48
CA ALA A 6 27.25 -38.70 28.86
C ALA A 6 26.89 -37.25 29.32
N ILE A 7 25.98 -36.57 28.68
CA ILE A 7 25.51 -35.21 29.06
C ILE A 7 24.78 -35.25 30.41
N VAL A 8 23.93 -36.25 30.66
CA VAL A 8 23.23 -36.43 31.94
C VAL A 8 24.23 -36.79 33.07
N PHE A 9 25.24 -37.59 32.77
CA PHE A 9 26.30 -37.93 33.73
C PHE A 9 27.19 -36.74 34.04
N MET A 10 27.52 -35.91 33.05
CA MET A 10 28.26 -34.66 33.21
C MET A 10 27.48 -33.59 34.00
N ALA A 11 26.18 -33.47 33.75
CA ALA A 11 25.32 -32.58 34.53
C ALA A 11 25.17 -33.02 35.99
N LEU A 12 25.16 -34.32 36.27
CA LEU A 12 25.18 -34.90 37.62
C LEU A 12 26.54 -34.74 38.29
N MET A 13 27.66 -34.82 37.58
CA MET A 13 28.99 -34.52 38.09
C MET A 13 29.14 -33.04 38.45
N ILE A 14 28.61 -32.12 37.65
CA ILE A 14 28.62 -30.67 37.91
C ILE A 14 27.82 -30.33 39.18
N LEU A 15 26.68 -31.02 39.39
CA LEU A 15 25.88 -30.87 40.61
C LEU A 15 26.64 -31.40 41.85
N MET A 16 27.51 -32.40 41.69
CA MET A 16 28.33 -32.95 42.74
C MET A 16 29.55 -32.10 43.08
N VAL A 17 30.12 -31.41 42.10
CA VAL A 17 31.27 -30.47 42.30
C VAL A 17 30.85 -29.18 43.03
N CYS A 18 29.60 -28.75 42.92
CA CYS A 18 29.06 -27.59 43.68
C CYS A 18 28.81 -27.90 45.18
N ILE A 19 28.93 -29.17 45.64
CA ILE A 19 28.57 -29.60 47.01
C ILE A 19 29.77 -30.08 47.80
N LEU A 20 30.95 -30.31 47.20
CA LEU A 20 32.14 -30.80 47.89
C LEU A 20 33.20 -29.70 48.12
N PRO A 21 33.79 -29.58 49.35
CA PRO A 21 34.90 -28.69 49.53
C PRO A 21 36.16 -29.21 48.84
N LEU A 22 36.83 -28.34 48.10
CA LEU A 22 38.05 -28.55 47.34
C LEU A 22 39.12 -29.27 48.18
N SER A 23 39.40 -30.51 47.88
CA SER A 23 40.64 -31.17 48.21
C SER A 23 41.56 -31.16 47.00
N ASN A 24 42.78 -30.69 47.19
CA ASN A 24 43.85 -30.57 46.20
C ASN A 24 43.88 -31.74 45.21
N SER A 25 43.72 -31.42 43.91
CA SER A 25 44.06 -32.30 42.80
C SER A 25 44.98 -31.55 41.83
N GLU A 26 45.96 -32.21 41.35
CA GLU A 26 47.02 -31.85 40.41
C GLU A 26 46.64 -30.79 39.41
N GLU A 27 47.54 -29.84 39.15
CA GLU A 27 47.47 -28.82 38.12
C GLU A 27 47.33 -29.53 36.73
N THR A 28 46.11 -29.63 36.23
CA THR A 28 45.89 -29.68 34.81
C THR A 28 46.01 -28.25 34.30
N ASP A 29 46.84 -28.04 33.29
CA ASP A 29 46.97 -26.72 32.64
C ASP A 29 45.56 -26.21 32.26
N ALA A 30 45.09 -25.22 32.98
CA ALA A 30 43.83 -24.56 32.70
C ALA A 30 44.07 -23.57 31.56
N LEU A 31 43.16 -23.48 30.61
CA LEU A 31 43.15 -22.42 29.60
C LEU A 31 43.25 -21.06 30.28
N GLU A 32 44.21 -20.24 29.86
CA GLU A 32 44.36 -18.90 30.43
C GLU A 32 43.31 -17.95 29.84
N PRO A 33 42.84 -16.91 30.55
CA PRO A 33 41.89 -15.91 30.07
C PRO A 33 42.37 -15.12 28.84
N THR A 34 43.62 -15.29 28.43
CA THR A 34 44.24 -14.68 27.23
C THR A 34 44.01 -15.50 25.97
N ASP A 35 43.62 -16.77 26.07
CA ASP A 35 43.51 -17.70 24.97
C ASP A 35 42.25 -17.50 24.13
N TYR A 36 41.26 -16.91 24.72
CA TYR A 36 40.03 -16.52 24.03
C TYR A 36 39.42 -15.24 24.61
N LYS A 37 38.55 -14.60 23.86
CA LYS A 37 37.84 -13.39 24.29
C LYS A 37 36.34 -13.52 24.07
N VAL A 38 35.59 -13.28 25.15
CA VAL A 38 34.13 -13.17 25.09
C VAL A 38 33.73 -11.69 25.14
N SER A 39 32.83 -11.25 24.30
CA SER A 39 32.31 -9.88 24.29
C SER A 39 30.85 -9.83 23.91
N THR A 40 30.17 -8.83 24.43
CA THR A 40 28.73 -8.56 24.18
C THR A 40 28.57 -7.13 23.65
N PRO A 41 28.78 -6.92 22.33
CA PRO A 41 28.76 -5.58 21.76
C PRO A 41 27.39 -4.90 21.94
N GLY A 42 27.42 -3.63 22.38
CA GLY A 42 26.21 -2.84 22.62
C GLY A 42 25.66 -2.94 24.04
N PHE A 43 26.32 -3.72 24.93
CA PHE A 43 25.99 -3.80 26.33
C PHE A 43 27.23 -3.41 27.17
N PHE A 44 26.98 -2.71 28.29
CA PHE A 44 28.04 -2.26 29.20
C PHE A 44 27.93 -3.08 30.50
N PHE A 45 29.06 -3.42 31.05
CA PHE A 45 29.15 -4.06 32.37
C PHE A 45 29.07 -3.00 33.46
N ASP A 46 28.34 -3.30 34.53
CA ASP A 46 28.35 -2.48 35.76
C ASP A 46 29.65 -2.69 36.55
N ASP A 47 29.80 -1.98 37.67
CA ASP A 47 30.99 -2.09 38.53
C ASP A 47 31.16 -3.49 39.17
N GLU A 48 30.10 -4.32 39.16
CA GLU A 48 30.10 -5.71 39.65
C GLU A 48 30.29 -6.74 38.51
N GLY A 49 30.44 -6.28 37.25
CA GLY A 49 30.59 -7.13 36.07
C GLY A 49 29.30 -7.75 35.58
N ASN A 50 28.13 -7.16 35.86
CA ASN A 50 26.85 -7.60 35.34
C ASN A 50 26.43 -6.73 34.14
N ILE A 51 25.57 -7.29 33.30
CA ILE A 51 24.89 -6.57 32.20
C ILE A 51 23.48 -6.25 32.66
N ASP A 52 23.15 -4.95 32.78
CA ASP A 52 21.80 -4.51 33.13
C ASP A 52 20.84 -4.56 31.92
N ILE A 53 19.72 -5.27 32.07
CA ILE A 53 18.72 -5.44 31.02
C ILE A 53 17.32 -5.24 31.61
N ALA A 54 16.53 -4.33 31.02
CA ALA A 54 15.11 -4.21 31.33
C ALA A 54 14.28 -4.99 30.30
N ILE A 55 13.37 -5.86 30.77
CA ILE A 55 12.50 -6.68 29.93
C ILE A 55 11.06 -6.58 30.46
N GLY A 56 10.12 -6.29 29.55
CA GLY A 56 8.70 -6.34 29.88
C GLY A 56 8.20 -7.77 30.05
N ASN A 57 7.17 -7.98 30.87
CA ASN A 57 6.51 -9.29 30.97
C ASN A 57 5.96 -9.73 29.60
N GLY A 58 6.10 -11.02 29.26
CA GLY A 58 5.72 -11.55 27.95
C GLY A 58 6.66 -11.16 26.80
N HIS A 59 7.78 -10.52 27.09
CA HIS A 59 8.77 -10.11 26.07
C HIS A 59 10.09 -10.85 26.27
N SER A 60 10.91 -10.77 25.22
CA SER A 60 12.27 -11.31 25.24
C SER A 60 13.28 -10.27 24.79
N ARG A 61 14.52 -10.44 25.21
CA ARG A 61 15.65 -9.62 24.76
C ARG A 61 16.80 -10.51 24.34
N THR A 62 17.30 -10.27 23.14
CA THR A 62 18.43 -11.02 22.59
C THR A 62 19.72 -10.23 22.75
N VAL A 63 20.75 -10.88 23.29
CA VAL A 63 22.10 -10.37 23.41
C VAL A 63 22.99 -11.20 22.48
N MET A 64 23.76 -10.52 21.63
CA MET A 64 24.72 -11.21 20.76
C MET A 64 26.03 -11.44 21.53
N ILE A 65 26.45 -12.69 21.62
CA ILE A 65 27.67 -13.10 22.23
C ILE A 65 28.70 -13.38 21.15
N TYR A 66 29.82 -12.70 21.25
CA TYR A 66 30.97 -12.86 20.34
C TYR A 66 32.06 -13.58 21.11
N ILE A 67 32.53 -14.67 20.54
CA ILE A 67 33.61 -15.46 21.09
C ILE A 67 34.71 -15.53 20.05
N GLN A 68 35.91 -15.12 20.40
CA GLN A 68 37.06 -15.14 19.50
C GLN A 68 38.15 -16.00 20.09
N ASN A 69 38.67 -16.93 19.28
CA ASN A 69 39.80 -17.80 19.63
C ASN A 69 41.12 -17.10 19.27
N TYR A 70 42.07 -17.08 20.21
CA TYR A 70 43.41 -16.57 19.99
C TYR A 70 44.49 -17.66 20.00
N THR A 71 44.10 -18.92 20.24
CA THR A 71 45.01 -20.06 20.22
C THR A 71 45.21 -20.60 18.81
N ASP A 72 46.21 -21.40 18.61
CA ASP A 72 46.47 -22.18 17.43
C ASP A 72 45.75 -23.55 17.41
N HIS A 73 44.88 -23.78 18.42
CA HIS A 73 44.11 -24.98 18.62
C HIS A 73 42.63 -24.78 18.37
N VAL A 74 41.87 -25.87 18.23
CA VAL A 74 40.41 -25.86 18.07
C VAL A 74 39.76 -25.84 19.46
N LEU A 75 38.91 -24.84 19.72
CA LEU A 75 38.15 -24.75 20.95
C LEU A 75 36.68 -25.15 20.74
N ASP A 76 36.14 -25.97 21.66
CA ASP A 76 34.70 -26.30 21.68
C ASP A 76 34.03 -25.54 22.83
N VAL A 77 32.91 -24.85 22.52
CA VAL A 77 32.18 -24.00 23.48
C VAL A 77 30.79 -24.55 23.71
N ALA A 78 30.52 -24.96 24.94
CA ALA A 78 29.21 -25.37 25.40
C ALA A 78 28.56 -24.28 26.24
N PHE A 79 27.27 -24.00 26.03
CA PHE A 79 26.53 -22.95 26.70
C PHE A 79 25.54 -23.53 27.71
N PHE A 80 25.52 -23.02 28.92
CA PHE A 80 24.57 -23.38 29.96
C PHE A 80 23.93 -22.12 30.54
N SER A 81 22.61 -22.06 30.51
CA SER A 81 21.84 -20.96 31.12
C SER A 81 21.34 -21.39 32.51
N PHE A 82 21.64 -20.60 33.53
CA PHE A 82 21.10 -20.77 34.87
C PHE A 82 20.07 -19.67 35.13
N GLU A 83 18.87 -20.08 35.47
CA GLU A 83 17.73 -19.19 35.69
C GLU A 83 17.71 -18.69 37.14
N GLY A 84 17.46 -17.39 37.30
CA GLY A 84 17.26 -16.79 38.63
C GLY A 84 15.85 -16.98 39.21
N SER A 85 14.87 -17.34 38.38
CA SER A 85 13.50 -17.69 38.76
C SER A 85 12.80 -18.54 37.68
N SER A 86 11.77 -19.30 38.08
CA SER A 86 10.96 -20.10 37.14
C SER A 86 10.22 -19.31 36.09
N ASP A 87 10.17 -17.99 36.18
CA ASP A 87 9.42 -17.09 35.30
C ASP A 87 10.31 -16.33 34.33
N ILE A 88 11.63 -16.40 34.50
CA ILE A 88 12.64 -15.76 33.64
C ILE A 88 13.62 -16.85 33.23
N TYR A 89 13.75 -17.09 31.94
CA TYR A 89 14.57 -18.15 31.39
C TYR A 89 15.36 -17.69 30.18
N GLY A 90 16.58 -18.23 30.09
CA GLY A 90 17.40 -18.05 28.89
C GLY A 90 17.21 -19.22 27.94
N GLU A 91 17.13 -18.97 26.65
CA GLU A 91 17.11 -20.00 25.64
C GLU A 91 18.50 -20.62 25.51
N THR A 92 18.54 -21.98 25.42
CA THR A 92 19.81 -22.71 25.27
C THR A 92 20.42 -22.43 23.91
N VAL A 93 21.67 -21.96 23.92
CA VAL A 93 22.48 -21.77 22.73
C VAL A 93 23.06 -23.11 22.28
N LYS A 94 23.28 -23.30 20.99
CA LYS A 94 23.92 -24.50 20.45
C LYS A 94 25.42 -24.49 20.75
N ASN A 95 25.99 -25.65 21.02
CA ASN A 95 27.44 -25.80 21.11
C ASN A 95 28.12 -25.39 19.81
N VAL A 96 29.23 -24.69 19.91
CA VAL A 96 29.95 -24.11 18.78
C VAL A 96 31.42 -24.48 18.86
N THR A 97 31.99 -24.81 17.72
CA THR A 97 33.44 -25.09 17.60
C THR A 97 34.12 -23.89 16.92
N LEU A 98 35.14 -23.36 17.59
CA LEU A 98 35.98 -22.26 17.11
C LEU A 98 37.26 -22.81 16.48
N MET A 99 37.58 -22.37 15.29
CA MET A 99 38.83 -22.73 14.62
C MET A 99 40.01 -21.93 15.15
N PRO A 100 41.27 -22.38 14.95
CA PRO A 100 42.47 -21.69 15.36
C PRO A 100 42.56 -20.25 14.89
N ALA A 101 43.23 -19.41 15.63
CA ALA A 101 43.46 -18.02 15.29
C ALA A 101 44.24 -17.90 13.98
N GLY A 102 43.79 -17.01 13.08
CA GLY A 102 44.45 -16.77 11.79
C GLY A 102 44.02 -17.68 10.65
N ASP A 103 43.04 -18.55 10.86
CA ASP A 103 42.39 -19.27 9.76
C ASP A 103 41.60 -18.28 8.89
N SER A 104 42.09 -18.11 7.64
CA SER A 104 41.52 -17.14 6.66
C SER A 104 40.08 -17.41 6.26
N GLU A 105 39.50 -18.54 6.68
CA GLU A 105 38.10 -18.91 6.42
C GLU A 105 37.09 -18.36 7.45
N ARG A 106 37.49 -17.46 8.36
CA ARG A 106 36.60 -16.71 9.29
C ARG A 106 35.89 -17.53 10.37
N ARG A 107 36.43 -18.63 10.84
CA ARG A 107 35.84 -19.42 11.91
C ARG A 107 36.51 -19.21 13.29
N ASP A 108 37.44 -18.30 13.38
CA ASP A 108 38.09 -17.86 14.63
C ASP A 108 37.17 -16.99 15.49
N VAL A 109 36.11 -16.41 14.92
CA VAL A 109 35.08 -15.63 15.61
C VAL A 109 33.70 -16.18 15.35
N VAL A 110 32.99 -16.53 16.40
CA VAL A 110 31.60 -16.97 16.34
C VAL A 110 30.69 -15.96 17.02
N LYS A 111 29.48 -15.79 16.49
CA LYS A 111 28.44 -14.88 16.95
C LYS A 111 27.19 -15.67 17.25
N GLU A 112 26.84 -15.80 18.52
CA GLU A 112 25.67 -16.55 18.93
C GLU A 112 24.65 -15.68 19.65
N PRO A 113 23.36 -15.74 19.27
CA PRO A 113 22.29 -15.02 19.93
C PRO A 113 21.89 -15.74 21.23
N TYR A 114 21.95 -15.07 22.36
CA TYR A 114 21.37 -15.52 23.62
C TYR A 114 20.11 -14.71 23.91
N THR A 115 18.97 -15.40 24.06
CA THR A 115 17.68 -14.74 24.28
C THR A 115 17.19 -15.00 25.69
N ILE A 116 16.97 -13.92 26.46
CA ILE A 116 16.36 -13.97 27.78
C ILE A 116 14.87 -13.61 27.62
N SER A 117 14.00 -14.50 28.07
CA SER A 117 12.55 -14.39 27.98
C SER A 117 11.90 -14.31 29.36
N VAL A 118 10.86 -13.48 29.47
CA VAL A 118 10.08 -13.30 30.69
C VAL A 118 8.64 -13.75 30.42
N LYS A 119 8.08 -14.58 31.33
CA LYS A 119 6.68 -15.04 31.18
C LYS A 119 5.67 -13.90 31.30
N ASP A 120 4.52 -14.08 30.64
CA ASP A 120 3.42 -13.10 30.57
C ASP A 120 2.92 -12.62 31.95
N VAL A 121 2.93 -13.48 32.94
CA VAL A 121 2.32 -13.24 34.27
C VAL A 121 3.40 -12.94 35.34
N THR A 122 4.59 -12.54 34.92
CA THR A 122 5.67 -12.22 35.85
C THR A 122 5.42 -10.85 36.47
N PRO A 123 5.40 -10.73 37.81
CA PRO A 123 5.32 -9.43 38.49
C PRO A 123 6.61 -8.61 38.30
N SER A 124 6.53 -7.29 38.49
CA SER A 124 7.70 -6.43 38.49
C SER A 124 8.70 -6.88 39.55
N ARG A 125 9.92 -7.11 39.14
CA ARG A 125 11.04 -7.48 40.01
C ARG A 125 12.27 -6.74 39.53
N LYS A 126 13.12 -6.36 40.49
CA LYS A 126 14.41 -5.75 40.20
C LYS A 126 15.52 -6.72 40.52
N ASP A 127 16.64 -6.56 39.86
CA ASP A 127 17.89 -7.25 40.14
C ASP A 127 17.80 -8.79 40.06
N VAL A 128 16.96 -9.33 39.16
CA VAL A 128 16.90 -10.78 38.97
C VAL A 128 18.14 -11.24 38.19
N ARG A 129 18.92 -12.12 38.77
CA ARG A 129 20.18 -12.58 38.18
C ARG A 129 19.93 -13.76 37.26
N VAL A 130 20.36 -13.65 36.01
CA VAL A 130 20.42 -14.73 35.04
C VAL A 130 21.88 -14.89 34.64
N THR A 131 22.41 -16.10 34.72
CA THR A 131 23.82 -16.36 34.41
C THR A 131 23.91 -17.28 33.21
N LEU A 132 24.65 -16.87 32.19
CA LEU A 132 25.04 -17.72 31.07
C LEU A 132 26.48 -18.16 31.31
N THR A 133 26.70 -19.46 31.44
CA THR A 133 28.00 -20.05 31.64
C THR A 133 28.48 -20.70 30.35
N LEU A 134 29.66 -20.32 29.91
CA LEU A 134 30.33 -20.89 28.74
C LEU A 134 31.41 -21.83 29.27
N PHE A 135 31.37 -23.08 28.80
CA PHE A 135 32.46 -24.03 28.99
C PHE A 135 33.27 -24.03 27.71
N VAL A 136 34.50 -23.53 27.80
CA VAL A 136 35.43 -23.52 26.66
C VAL A 136 36.43 -24.62 26.89
N THR A 137 36.52 -25.57 25.97
CA THR A 137 37.39 -26.74 26.06
C THR A 137 38.34 -26.75 24.88
N ASP A 138 39.63 -26.91 25.11
CA ASP A 138 40.61 -27.17 24.05
C ASP A 138 40.57 -28.66 23.70
N ILE A 139 40.36 -28.93 22.41
CA ILE A 139 40.23 -30.33 21.92
C ILE A 139 41.58 -31.06 21.87
N SER A 140 42.70 -30.29 21.93
CA SER A 140 44.04 -30.87 21.79
C SER A 140 44.56 -31.52 23.07
N ASP A 141 44.22 -30.97 24.23
CA ASP A 141 44.75 -31.42 25.54
C ASP A 141 43.67 -31.62 26.62
N ASP A 142 42.37 -31.46 26.25
CA ASP A 142 41.20 -31.57 27.14
C ASP A 142 41.21 -30.50 28.28
N SER A 143 42.05 -29.44 28.19
CA SER A 143 42.01 -28.32 29.12
C SER A 143 40.70 -27.55 28.97
N TYR A 144 40.19 -26.97 30.06
CA TYR A 144 38.92 -26.23 30.00
C TYR A 144 38.94 -24.96 30.87
N ASP A 145 38.16 -23.99 30.47
CA ASP A 145 37.88 -22.80 31.30
C ASP A 145 36.36 -22.56 31.35
N ILE A 146 35.94 -21.87 32.43
CA ILE A 146 34.52 -21.57 32.67
C ILE A 146 34.35 -20.07 32.74
N HIS A 147 33.73 -19.50 31.71
CA HIS A 147 33.43 -18.10 31.64
C HIS A 147 31.93 -17.83 31.92
N ALA A 148 31.64 -16.97 32.93
CA ALA A 148 30.25 -16.65 33.29
C ALA A 148 29.89 -15.21 32.94
N ILE A 149 28.89 -15.03 32.12
CA ILE A 149 28.28 -13.73 31.81
C ILE A 149 27.05 -13.58 32.70
N LYS A 150 27.06 -12.56 33.56
CA LYS A 150 25.96 -12.31 34.49
C LYS A 150 25.05 -11.20 33.97
N PHE A 151 23.77 -11.50 33.88
CA PHE A 151 22.73 -10.53 33.51
C PHE A 151 21.92 -10.17 34.74
N LYS A 152 21.72 -8.88 34.95
CA LYS A 152 20.83 -8.31 35.96
C LYS A 152 19.56 -7.85 35.24
N VAL A 153 18.49 -8.59 35.43
CA VAL A 153 17.24 -8.40 34.68
C VAL A 153 16.24 -7.66 35.55
N ASP A 154 15.84 -6.47 35.10
CA ASP A 154 14.74 -5.72 35.67
C ASP A 154 13.46 -6.03 34.89
N VAL A 155 12.49 -6.69 35.52
CA VAL A 155 11.18 -7.00 34.92
C VAL A 155 10.23 -5.85 35.20
N VAL A 156 9.69 -5.29 34.10
CA VAL A 156 8.63 -4.27 34.15
C VAL A 156 7.33 -4.92 33.76
N SER A 157 6.45 -5.20 34.71
CA SER A 157 5.15 -5.81 34.43
C SER A 157 4.08 -4.78 34.12
N SER A 158 3.35 -4.98 33.03
CA SER A 158 2.16 -4.19 32.71
C SER A 158 0.97 -4.51 33.61
N PHE A 159 1.04 -5.61 34.38
CA PHE A 159 -0.03 -6.07 35.29
C PHE A 159 0.28 -5.77 36.75
N ASP A 160 1.33 -5.02 37.04
CA ASP A 160 1.69 -4.63 38.41
C ASP A 160 0.67 -3.65 38.99
N THR A 161 0.27 -3.92 40.24
CA THR A 161 -0.66 -3.08 41.00
C THR A 161 0.06 -2.02 41.84
N ALA A 162 1.37 -2.19 42.13
CA ALA A 162 2.13 -1.34 43.08
C ALA A 162 2.09 0.16 42.73
N GLY A 163 2.10 0.48 41.43
CA GLY A 163 2.01 1.84 40.93
C GLY A 163 0.64 2.47 40.96
N SER A 164 -0.45 1.67 41.01
CA SER A 164 -1.84 2.12 40.82
C SER A 164 -2.77 1.80 42.00
N PHE A 165 -2.30 0.98 42.95
CA PHE A 165 -3.08 0.57 44.12
C PHE A 165 -3.56 1.77 44.94
N ASN A 166 -4.86 1.80 45.24
CA ASN A 166 -5.53 2.85 46.02
C ASN A 166 -5.31 4.27 45.49
N LYS A 167 -5.19 4.45 44.18
CA LYS A 167 -5.02 5.76 43.54
C LYS A 167 -6.19 6.12 42.63
N PHE A 168 -6.61 7.38 42.64
CA PHE A 168 -7.59 7.91 41.68
C PHE A 168 -6.99 7.89 40.28
N LEU A 169 -7.71 7.34 39.31
CA LEU A 169 -7.24 7.10 37.93
C LEU A 169 -5.94 6.28 37.85
N GLY A 170 -5.56 5.59 38.93
CA GLY A 170 -4.29 4.87 39.02
C GLY A 170 -3.05 5.77 39.14
N ILE A 171 -3.22 7.08 39.37
CA ILE A 171 -2.11 8.07 39.35
C ILE A 171 -2.05 8.87 40.66
N ILE A 172 -3.20 9.39 41.13
CA ILE A 172 -3.26 10.32 42.27
C ILE A 172 -3.52 9.52 43.54
N ASP A 173 -2.60 9.62 44.55
CA ASP A 173 -2.74 8.92 45.80
C ASP A 173 -4.03 9.29 46.55
N ASN A 174 -4.68 8.28 47.14
CA ASN A 174 -5.85 8.49 47.98
C ASN A 174 -5.38 8.94 49.39
N THR A 175 -5.48 10.21 49.65
CA THR A 175 -5.10 10.83 50.94
C THR A 175 -6.31 11.17 51.80
N LEU A 176 -7.47 10.58 51.53
CA LEU A 176 -8.70 10.82 52.29
C LEU A 176 -8.67 10.13 53.65
N GLU A 177 -9.38 10.70 54.62
CA GLU A 177 -9.52 10.13 55.97
C GLU A 177 -10.55 8.96 56.00
N GLU A 178 -10.43 8.10 57.01
CA GLU A 178 -11.40 7.01 57.22
C GLU A 178 -12.87 7.53 57.22
N PRO A 179 -13.78 6.87 56.58
CA PRO A 179 -13.73 5.56 55.90
C PRO A 179 -13.37 5.61 54.39
N PHE A 180 -12.93 6.77 53.85
CA PHE A 180 -12.72 7.01 52.42
C PHE A 180 -11.28 6.69 51.98
N ASP A 181 -10.40 6.26 52.86
CA ASP A 181 -9.03 5.81 52.60
C ASP A 181 -8.94 4.47 51.85
N LYS A 182 -10.07 3.75 51.70
CA LYS A 182 -10.12 2.40 51.13
C LYS A 182 -10.06 2.41 49.57
N PRO A 183 -9.44 1.39 48.94
CA PRO A 183 -9.28 1.31 47.48
C PRO A 183 -10.62 1.34 46.69
N ILE A 184 -11.72 1.00 47.33
CA ILE A 184 -13.05 1.05 46.72
C ILE A 184 -13.47 2.47 46.32
N VAL A 185 -12.97 3.51 47.03
CA VAL A 185 -13.33 4.90 46.76
C VAL A 185 -12.66 5.39 45.45
N PRO A 186 -11.34 5.28 45.24
CA PRO A 186 -10.74 5.58 43.97
C PRO A 186 -11.30 4.73 42.82
N PHE A 187 -11.63 3.45 43.06
CA PHE A 187 -12.27 2.59 42.06
C PHE A 187 -13.60 3.16 41.58
N LEU A 188 -14.51 3.51 42.52
CA LEU A 188 -15.82 4.06 42.17
C LEU A 188 -15.75 5.42 41.50
N VAL A 189 -14.84 6.30 41.95
CA VAL A 189 -14.61 7.60 41.31
C VAL A 189 -14.06 7.43 39.90
N THR A 190 -13.11 6.55 39.70
CA THR A 190 -12.56 6.25 38.39
C THR A 190 -13.62 5.67 37.45
N LEU A 191 -14.44 4.73 37.94
CA LEU A 191 -15.57 4.17 37.19
C LEU A 191 -16.56 5.27 36.76
N MET A 192 -16.87 6.20 37.67
CA MET A 192 -17.76 7.32 37.38
C MET A 192 -17.15 8.24 36.29
N ILE A 193 -15.85 8.51 36.33
CA ILE A 193 -15.16 9.31 35.31
C ILE A 193 -15.25 8.63 33.94
N TYR A 194 -14.97 7.32 33.86
CA TYR A 194 -15.09 6.55 32.62
C TYR A 194 -16.51 6.56 32.09
N PHE A 195 -17.51 6.44 32.97
CA PHE A 195 -18.92 6.49 32.60
C PHE A 195 -19.33 7.88 32.05
N VAL A 196 -18.91 8.96 32.71
CA VAL A 196 -19.14 10.33 32.22
C VAL A 196 -18.46 10.57 30.89
N LEU A 197 -17.22 10.08 30.71
CA LEU A 197 -16.50 10.14 29.45
C LEU A 197 -17.25 9.38 28.35
N ALA A 198 -17.77 8.19 28.63
CA ALA A 198 -18.59 7.43 27.70
C ALA A 198 -19.84 8.20 27.26
N LEU A 199 -20.56 8.82 28.20
CA LEU A 199 -21.74 9.64 27.89
C LEU A 199 -21.37 10.86 27.03
N LEU A 200 -20.22 11.47 27.26
CA LEU A 200 -19.72 12.60 26.47
C LEU A 200 -19.38 12.16 25.04
N ILE A 201 -18.69 11.03 24.87
CA ILE A 201 -18.40 10.45 23.55
C ILE A 201 -19.72 10.13 22.82
N VAL A 202 -20.68 9.52 23.49
CA VAL A 202 -22.02 9.23 22.94
C VAL A 202 -22.69 10.52 22.46
N LYS A 203 -22.67 11.57 23.29
CA LYS A 203 -23.32 12.85 22.98
C LYS A 203 -22.68 13.56 21.78
N LEU A 204 -21.37 13.43 21.59
CA LEU A 204 -20.62 14.07 20.50
C LEU A 204 -20.63 13.22 19.21
N CYS A 205 -20.31 11.93 19.31
CA CYS A 205 -20.07 11.09 18.14
C CYS A 205 -21.35 10.52 17.51
N ILE A 206 -22.36 10.16 18.31
CA ILE A 206 -23.58 9.56 17.75
C ILE A 206 -24.34 10.53 16.84
N PRO A 207 -24.57 11.81 17.19
CA PRO A 207 -25.18 12.75 16.26
C PRO A 207 -24.39 12.93 14.96
N ALA A 208 -23.06 13.03 15.06
CA ALA A 208 -22.20 13.14 13.89
C ALA A 208 -22.31 11.92 12.95
N ILE A 209 -22.28 10.70 13.48
CA ILE A 209 -22.44 9.48 12.69
C ILE A 209 -23.86 9.39 12.10
N THR A 210 -24.89 9.73 12.89
CA THR A 210 -26.27 9.66 12.40
C THR A 210 -26.63 10.75 11.40
N SER A 211 -25.90 11.87 11.34
CA SER A 211 -26.07 12.88 10.30
C SER A 211 -25.62 12.39 8.92
N LEU A 212 -24.78 11.33 8.87
CA LEU A 212 -24.37 10.68 7.63
C LEU A 212 -25.46 9.74 7.07
N LEU A 213 -26.47 9.40 7.86
CA LEU A 213 -27.60 8.58 7.40
C LEU A 213 -28.38 9.32 6.32
N SER A 214 -28.82 8.58 5.32
CA SER A 214 -29.71 9.09 4.28
C SER A 214 -30.97 9.68 4.89
N GLU A 215 -31.48 10.77 4.33
CA GLU A 215 -32.78 11.36 4.71
C GLU A 215 -33.94 10.36 4.58
N SER A 216 -33.77 9.36 3.70
CA SER A 216 -34.74 8.29 3.45
C SER A 216 -34.77 7.21 4.56
N ALA A 217 -33.81 7.21 5.49
CA ALA A 217 -33.78 6.21 6.57
C ALA A 217 -34.94 6.42 7.54
N SER A 218 -35.67 5.33 7.82
CA SER A 218 -36.80 5.33 8.77
C SER A 218 -36.37 5.73 10.18
N ASP A 219 -37.20 6.43 10.92
CA ASP A 219 -36.97 6.80 12.33
C ASP A 219 -36.70 5.58 13.23
N LYS A 220 -37.30 4.43 12.91
CA LYS A 220 -37.04 3.17 13.59
C LYS A 220 -35.62 2.66 13.38
N GLU A 221 -35.08 2.80 12.17
CA GLU A 221 -33.69 2.42 11.84
C GLU A 221 -32.70 3.38 12.51
N LYS A 222 -32.95 4.68 12.46
CA LYS A 222 -32.15 5.69 13.15
C LYS A 222 -32.07 5.42 14.66
N LYS A 223 -33.19 5.07 15.28
CA LYS A 223 -33.26 4.71 16.70
C LYS A 223 -32.47 3.44 17.01
N ARG A 224 -32.61 2.40 16.18
CA ARG A 224 -31.86 1.13 16.32
C ARG A 224 -30.35 1.34 16.22
N ILE A 225 -29.89 2.15 15.27
CA ILE A 225 -28.47 2.49 15.10
C ILE A 225 -27.95 3.26 16.30
N LYS A 226 -28.68 4.28 16.77
CA LYS A 226 -28.32 5.03 17.98
C LYS A 226 -28.16 4.11 19.20
N THR A 227 -29.09 3.17 19.39
CA THR A 227 -29.02 2.20 20.51
C THR A 227 -27.79 1.29 20.37
N LEU A 228 -27.48 0.79 19.18
CA LEU A 228 -26.31 -0.07 18.94
C LEU A 228 -24.99 0.68 19.18
N LEU A 229 -24.87 1.91 18.70
CA LEU A 229 -23.70 2.75 18.93
C LEU A 229 -23.54 3.11 20.42
N PHE A 230 -24.64 3.40 21.10
CA PHE A 230 -24.65 3.65 22.54
C PHE A 230 -24.14 2.43 23.32
N LEU A 231 -24.71 1.25 23.08
CA LEU A 231 -24.27 0.01 23.73
C LEU A 231 -22.83 -0.32 23.42
N GLY A 232 -22.41 -0.19 22.14
CA GLY A 232 -21.02 -0.40 21.74
C GLY A 232 -20.05 0.51 22.50
N THR A 233 -20.35 1.81 22.59
CA THR A 233 -19.52 2.77 23.34
C THR A 233 -19.47 2.42 24.83
N MET A 234 -20.57 2.01 25.44
CA MET A 234 -20.60 1.61 26.85
C MET A 234 -19.74 0.36 27.10
N ILE A 235 -19.85 -0.67 26.25
CA ILE A 235 -19.04 -1.90 26.37
C ILE A 235 -17.56 -1.60 26.18
N ILE A 236 -17.21 -0.79 25.16
CA ILE A 236 -15.81 -0.37 24.90
C ILE A 236 -15.24 0.34 26.13
N THR A 237 -15.98 1.31 26.69
CA THR A 237 -15.50 2.08 27.84
C THR A 237 -15.37 1.21 29.07
N LEU A 238 -16.32 0.29 29.31
CA LEU A 238 -16.24 -0.66 30.43
C LEU A 238 -15.04 -1.59 30.26
N SER A 239 -14.78 -2.10 29.05
CA SER A 239 -13.62 -2.95 28.77
C SER A 239 -12.30 -2.21 29.03
N LEU A 240 -12.20 -0.94 28.65
CA LEU A 240 -11.03 -0.11 28.92
C LEU A 240 -10.85 0.21 30.40
N PHE A 241 -11.93 0.25 31.17
CA PHE A 241 -11.89 0.49 32.62
C PHE A 241 -11.45 -0.75 33.42
N MET A 242 -11.72 -1.97 32.94
CA MET A 242 -11.51 -3.19 33.74
C MET A 242 -10.07 -3.38 34.21
N ASP A 243 -9.07 -3.14 33.35
CA ASP A 243 -7.65 -3.26 33.73
C ASP A 243 -7.25 -2.24 34.81
N PRO A 244 -7.40 -0.92 34.62
CA PRO A 244 -7.08 0.05 35.65
C PRO A 244 -7.92 -0.12 36.92
N GLY A 245 -9.19 -0.52 36.79
CA GLY A 245 -10.04 -0.75 37.94
C GLY A 245 -9.54 -1.89 38.84
N LEU A 246 -9.12 -3.01 38.27
CA LEU A 246 -8.56 -4.14 39.01
C LEU A 246 -7.23 -3.78 39.68
N LYS A 247 -6.38 -2.99 39.02
CA LYS A 247 -5.12 -2.51 39.59
C LYS A 247 -5.34 -1.57 40.78
N ILE A 248 -6.33 -0.67 40.71
CA ILE A 248 -6.73 0.20 41.84
C ILE A 248 -7.19 -0.60 43.06
N LEU A 249 -7.89 -1.70 42.83
CA LEU A 249 -8.35 -2.60 43.88
C LEU A 249 -7.24 -3.50 44.43
N GLY A 250 -6.06 -3.58 43.80
CA GLY A 250 -5.00 -4.46 44.22
C GLY A 250 -5.28 -5.94 43.96
N ALA A 251 -5.98 -6.25 42.88
CA ALA A 251 -6.28 -7.64 42.51
C ALA A 251 -4.99 -8.43 42.21
N ASP A 252 -5.04 -9.76 42.38
CA ASP A 252 -3.94 -10.65 42.01
C ASP A 252 -3.61 -10.57 40.52
N ILE A 253 -2.30 -10.65 40.20
CA ILE A 253 -1.78 -10.49 38.85
C ILE A 253 -2.38 -11.48 37.85
N ASN A 254 -2.67 -12.72 38.29
CA ASN A 254 -3.27 -13.73 37.45
C ASN A 254 -4.71 -13.36 37.06
N TRP A 255 -5.46 -12.76 37.99
CA TRP A 255 -6.79 -12.25 37.71
C TRP A 255 -6.78 -11.04 36.79
N ILE A 256 -5.84 -10.10 36.98
CA ILE A 256 -5.68 -8.94 36.10
C ILE A 256 -5.34 -9.42 34.68
N TYR A 257 -4.42 -10.36 34.52
CA TYR A 257 -4.03 -10.93 33.25
C TYR A 257 -5.21 -11.64 32.54
N LEU A 258 -5.93 -12.51 33.25
CA LEU A 258 -7.07 -13.23 32.69
C LEU A 258 -8.19 -12.27 32.24
N VAL A 259 -8.56 -11.35 33.12
CA VAL A 259 -9.62 -10.37 32.84
C VAL A 259 -9.19 -9.45 31.70
N ASN A 260 -7.92 -9.02 31.66
CA ASN A 260 -7.40 -8.20 30.58
C ASN A 260 -7.53 -8.91 29.22
N LYS A 261 -7.15 -10.18 29.10
CA LYS A 261 -7.32 -10.95 27.84
C LYS A 261 -8.78 -11.07 27.42
N ILE A 262 -9.67 -11.34 28.37
CA ILE A 262 -11.11 -11.43 28.09
C ILE A 262 -11.67 -10.07 27.66
N THR A 263 -11.37 -9.01 28.40
CA THR A 263 -11.89 -7.67 28.09
C THR A 263 -11.31 -7.10 26.78
N MET A 264 -10.04 -7.35 26.48
CA MET A 264 -9.44 -6.99 25.19
C MET A 264 -10.08 -7.76 24.03
N THR A 265 -10.42 -9.03 24.23
CA THR A 265 -11.18 -9.80 23.22
C THR A 265 -12.57 -9.21 23.00
N ILE A 266 -13.30 -8.89 24.07
CA ILE A 266 -14.62 -8.22 24.00
C ILE A 266 -14.49 -6.86 23.33
N LEU A 267 -13.45 -6.10 23.63
CA LEU A 267 -13.13 -4.81 23.01
C LEU A 267 -12.98 -4.95 21.49
N VAL A 268 -12.15 -5.90 21.03
CA VAL A 268 -11.91 -6.15 19.60
C VAL A 268 -13.22 -6.51 18.88
N ILE A 269 -14.00 -7.43 19.45
CA ILE A 269 -15.29 -7.85 18.87
C ILE A 269 -16.25 -6.66 18.80
N THR A 270 -16.36 -5.89 19.89
CA THR A 270 -17.28 -4.74 19.94
C THR A 270 -16.85 -3.63 18.98
N LEU A 271 -15.55 -3.35 18.88
CA LEU A 271 -14.99 -2.42 17.89
C LEU A 271 -15.29 -2.89 16.47
N ALA A 272 -15.05 -4.16 16.16
CA ALA A 272 -15.33 -4.73 14.84
C ALA A 272 -16.81 -4.59 14.46
N LEU A 273 -17.72 -4.91 15.38
CA LEU A 273 -19.17 -4.76 15.17
C LEU A 273 -19.58 -3.28 15.00
N THR A 274 -18.97 -2.38 15.77
CA THR A 274 -19.25 -0.95 15.69
C THR A 274 -18.73 -0.37 14.37
N ILE A 275 -17.49 -0.68 14.01
CA ILE A 275 -16.89 -0.29 12.72
C ILE A 275 -17.70 -0.84 11.56
N TRP A 276 -18.15 -2.09 11.64
CA TRP A 276 -19.03 -2.69 10.63
C TRP A 276 -20.30 -1.88 10.42
N LYS A 277 -20.97 -1.46 11.50
CA LYS A 277 -22.20 -0.66 11.39
C LYS A 277 -21.93 0.72 10.79
N ILE A 278 -20.88 1.39 11.23
CA ILE A 278 -20.49 2.68 10.67
C ILE A 278 -20.14 2.54 9.17
N TYR A 279 -19.36 1.52 8.82
CA TYR A 279 -18.99 1.23 7.42
C TYR A 279 -20.22 1.06 6.52
N MET A 280 -21.20 0.24 6.95
CA MET A 280 -22.44 0.02 6.19
C MET A 280 -23.24 1.31 6.00
N ILE A 281 -23.36 2.14 7.05
CA ILE A 281 -24.05 3.42 6.98
C ILE A 281 -23.38 4.36 5.96
N VAL A 282 -22.06 4.48 6.05
CA VAL A 282 -21.28 5.35 5.16
C VAL A 282 -21.40 4.87 3.71
N MET A 283 -21.26 3.56 3.49
CA MET A 283 -21.32 2.96 2.16
C MET A 283 -22.69 3.13 1.50
N GLU A 284 -23.76 2.82 2.23
CA GLU A 284 -25.12 3.01 1.75
C GLU A 284 -25.42 4.49 1.43
N SER A 285 -25.00 5.39 2.32
CA SER A 285 -25.15 6.83 2.12
C SER A 285 -24.36 7.34 0.90
N ALA A 286 -23.13 6.85 0.71
CA ALA A 286 -22.29 7.22 -0.43
C ALA A 286 -22.90 6.74 -1.75
N LEU A 287 -23.32 5.47 -1.82
CA LEU A 287 -23.96 4.91 -3.02
C LEU A 287 -25.27 5.63 -3.38
N THR A 288 -26.10 5.93 -2.37
CA THR A 288 -27.36 6.66 -2.58
C THR A 288 -27.13 8.09 -3.09
N ARG A 289 -26.06 8.77 -2.64
CA ARG A 289 -25.71 10.12 -3.13
C ARG A 289 -25.18 10.08 -4.57
N LEU A 290 -24.32 9.10 -4.88
CA LEU A 290 -23.78 8.93 -6.23
C LEU A 290 -24.89 8.60 -7.25
N GLY A 291 -25.87 7.76 -6.89
CA GLY A 291 -27.00 7.44 -7.75
C GLY A 291 -27.95 8.61 -8.04
N LYS A 292 -27.92 9.70 -7.24
CA LYS A 292 -28.73 10.91 -7.49
C LYS A 292 -28.06 11.93 -8.42
N VAL A 293 -26.76 11.89 -8.59
CA VAL A 293 -25.97 12.89 -9.33
C VAL A 293 -25.88 12.59 -10.83
N ASP A 294 -25.95 11.33 -11.20
CA ASP A 294 -25.89 10.89 -12.59
C ASP A 294 -27.15 10.05 -12.87
N ASP A 295 -27.82 10.30 -13.98
CA ASP A 295 -28.92 9.45 -14.50
C ASP A 295 -28.44 7.99 -14.76
N SER A 296 -27.17 7.73 -14.47
CA SER A 296 -26.58 6.40 -14.40
C SER A 296 -27.06 5.72 -13.12
N LYS A 297 -27.83 4.66 -13.31
CA LYS A 297 -28.22 3.69 -12.26
C LYS A 297 -26.98 3.04 -11.63
N ILE A 298 -26.19 3.80 -10.84
CA ILE A 298 -25.27 3.19 -9.88
C ILE A 298 -26.17 2.57 -8.83
N ASP A 299 -26.55 1.36 -9.09
CA ASP A 299 -27.51 0.60 -8.32
C ASP A 299 -26.94 0.30 -6.92
N LEU A 300 -27.77 0.40 -5.91
CA LEU A 300 -27.58 -0.24 -4.59
C LEU A 300 -27.18 -1.72 -4.72
N SER A 301 -27.25 -2.31 -5.93
CA SER A 301 -26.74 -3.64 -6.28
C SER A 301 -25.23 -3.83 -6.00
N LEU A 302 -24.43 -2.76 -5.92
CA LEU A 302 -23.02 -2.82 -5.53
C LEU A 302 -22.83 -2.94 -4.00
N LEU A 303 -23.84 -2.62 -3.20
CA LEU A 303 -23.74 -2.68 -1.73
C LEU A 303 -23.35 -4.08 -1.20
N PRO A 304 -23.88 -5.21 -1.73
CA PRO A 304 -23.43 -6.54 -1.29
C PRO A 304 -21.95 -6.82 -1.57
N LEU A 305 -21.40 -6.30 -2.69
CA LEU A 305 -19.99 -6.44 -3.02
C LEU A 305 -19.10 -5.73 -1.98
N PHE A 306 -19.40 -4.47 -1.67
CA PHE A 306 -18.69 -3.72 -0.64
C PHE A 306 -18.86 -4.35 0.74
N ALA A 307 -20.06 -4.83 1.05
CA ALA A 307 -20.32 -5.56 2.29
C ALA A 307 -19.49 -6.85 2.41
N MET A 308 -19.29 -7.58 1.33
CA MET A 308 -18.43 -8.77 1.30
C MET A 308 -16.97 -8.41 1.63
N PHE A 309 -16.40 -7.39 0.98
CA PHE A 309 -15.04 -6.95 1.26
C PHE A 309 -14.90 -6.41 2.69
N GLY A 310 -15.82 -5.58 3.14
CA GLY A 310 -15.80 -5.06 4.50
C GLY A 310 -15.84 -6.16 5.56
N LYS A 311 -16.68 -7.19 5.37
CA LYS A 311 -16.72 -8.37 6.24
C LYS A 311 -15.39 -9.12 6.23
N LEU A 312 -14.82 -9.36 5.04
CA LEU A 312 -13.56 -10.08 4.91
C LEU A 312 -12.44 -9.38 5.71
N PHE A 313 -12.28 -8.07 5.53
CA PHE A 313 -11.26 -7.30 6.26
C PHE A 313 -11.47 -7.30 7.76
N LEU A 314 -12.71 -7.15 8.21
CA LEU A 314 -13.01 -7.17 9.65
C LEU A 314 -12.83 -8.55 10.28
N TRP A 315 -13.19 -9.62 9.58
CA TRP A 315 -12.96 -10.98 10.06
C TRP A 315 -11.46 -11.30 10.13
N VAL A 316 -10.72 -11.04 9.08
CA VAL A 316 -9.26 -11.31 9.04
C VAL A 316 -8.55 -10.45 10.08
N GLY A 317 -8.79 -9.14 10.10
CA GLY A 317 -8.17 -8.22 11.05
C GLY A 317 -8.59 -8.49 12.50
N GLY A 318 -9.86 -8.76 12.74
CA GLY A 318 -10.38 -9.09 14.07
C GLY A 318 -9.81 -10.39 14.61
N THR A 319 -9.75 -11.44 13.78
CA THR A 319 -9.14 -12.72 14.16
C THR A 319 -7.65 -12.56 14.45
N ALA A 320 -6.91 -11.85 13.59
CA ALA A 320 -5.49 -11.57 13.82
C ALA A 320 -5.26 -10.80 15.13
N ALA A 321 -6.07 -9.77 15.42
CA ALA A 321 -6.00 -9.02 16.66
C ALA A 321 -6.26 -9.91 17.91
N ILE A 322 -7.25 -10.80 17.83
CA ILE A 322 -7.53 -11.75 18.91
C ILE A 322 -6.35 -12.71 19.10
N LEU A 323 -5.83 -13.31 18.03
CA LEU A 323 -4.67 -14.23 18.11
C LEU A 323 -3.47 -13.53 18.74
N HIS A 324 -3.22 -12.26 18.38
CA HIS A 324 -2.14 -11.44 18.96
C HIS A 324 -2.33 -11.22 20.48
N ILE A 325 -3.56 -10.97 20.96
CA ILE A 325 -3.87 -10.85 22.39
C ILE A 325 -3.47 -12.12 23.16
N TYR A 326 -3.60 -13.29 22.51
CA TYR A 326 -3.23 -14.57 23.09
C TYR A 326 -1.75 -14.96 22.87
N GLY A 327 -0.93 -14.06 22.32
CA GLY A 327 0.51 -14.27 22.12
C GLY A 327 0.86 -15.21 20.96
N MET A 328 -0.08 -15.43 20.03
CA MET A 328 0.19 -16.28 18.85
C MET A 328 0.99 -15.52 17.81
N ASP A 329 2.00 -16.16 17.24
CA ASP A 329 2.79 -15.58 16.15
C ASP A 329 1.96 -15.47 14.87
N LEU A 330 1.89 -14.24 14.35
CA LEU A 330 1.15 -13.91 13.14
C LEU A 330 2.00 -13.92 11.87
N SER A 331 3.29 -14.18 11.96
CA SER A 331 4.25 -14.12 10.84
C SER A 331 3.80 -14.98 9.66
N GLY A 332 3.35 -16.20 9.91
CA GLY A 332 2.84 -17.10 8.86
C GLY A 332 1.56 -16.57 8.19
N ILE A 333 0.66 -15.95 8.95
CA ILE A 333 -0.58 -15.36 8.43
C ILE A 333 -0.24 -14.14 7.57
N LEU A 334 0.70 -13.28 8.02
CA LEU A 334 1.11 -12.09 7.28
C LEU A 334 1.78 -12.44 5.94
N VAL A 335 2.67 -13.45 5.94
CA VAL A 335 3.30 -13.97 4.71
C VAL A 335 2.24 -14.50 3.74
N SER A 336 1.32 -15.32 4.23
CA SER A 336 0.22 -15.87 3.42
C SER A 336 -0.68 -14.77 2.85
N ALA A 337 -1.05 -13.78 3.67
CA ALA A 337 -1.83 -12.62 3.23
C ALA A 337 -1.08 -11.80 2.16
N GLY A 338 0.25 -11.67 2.28
CA GLY A 338 1.12 -11.02 1.29
C GLY A 338 1.05 -11.71 -0.08
N ILE A 339 1.13 -13.03 -0.12
CA ILE A 339 1.02 -13.82 -1.36
C ILE A 339 -0.37 -13.67 -2.00
N VAL A 340 -1.44 -13.76 -1.20
CA VAL A 340 -2.82 -13.56 -1.67
C VAL A 340 -3.00 -12.13 -2.22
N THR A 341 -2.45 -11.12 -1.53
CA THR A 341 -2.50 -9.73 -1.97
C THR A 341 -1.80 -9.54 -3.31
N LEU A 342 -0.63 -10.15 -3.52
CA LEU A 342 0.05 -10.12 -4.82
C LEU A 342 -0.82 -10.72 -5.93
N GLY A 343 -1.46 -11.87 -5.68
CA GLY A 343 -2.37 -12.49 -6.64
C GLY A 343 -3.55 -11.59 -7.02
N ILE A 344 -4.20 -10.97 -6.01
CA ILE A 344 -5.30 -10.02 -6.22
C ILE A 344 -4.82 -8.78 -6.98
N THR A 345 -3.64 -8.23 -6.62
CA THR A 345 -3.07 -7.04 -7.27
C THR A 345 -2.79 -7.31 -8.75
N LEU A 346 -2.17 -8.43 -9.08
CA LEU A 346 -1.93 -8.83 -10.47
C LEU A 346 -3.26 -9.02 -11.23
N GLY A 347 -4.26 -9.63 -10.61
CA GLY A 347 -5.60 -9.77 -11.22
C GLY A 347 -6.33 -8.43 -11.42
N ALA A 348 -6.11 -7.45 -10.55
CA ALA A 348 -6.73 -6.13 -10.62
C ALA A 348 -5.91 -5.09 -11.42
N GLN A 349 -4.73 -5.44 -11.92
CA GLN A 349 -3.78 -4.51 -12.54
C GLN A 349 -4.39 -3.70 -13.70
N SER A 350 -5.19 -4.35 -14.56
CA SER A 350 -5.83 -3.67 -15.70
C SER A 350 -6.87 -2.64 -15.24
N VAL A 351 -7.63 -2.94 -14.21
CA VAL A 351 -8.66 -2.04 -13.64
C VAL A 351 -7.99 -0.83 -12.99
N LEU A 352 -6.93 -1.04 -12.22
CA LEU A 352 -6.14 0.03 -11.61
C LEU A 352 -5.50 0.92 -12.68
N SER A 353 -4.94 0.31 -13.73
CA SER A 353 -4.35 1.06 -14.87
C SER A 353 -5.38 1.96 -15.54
N GLN A 354 -6.59 1.46 -15.83
CA GLN A 354 -7.67 2.26 -16.41
C GLN A 354 -8.09 3.43 -15.49
N PHE A 355 -8.19 3.18 -14.20
CA PHE A 355 -8.57 4.18 -13.21
C PHE A 355 -7.52 5.31 -13.12
N PHE A 356 -6.23 4.98 -12.96
CA PHE A 356 -5.18 5.98 -12.89
C PHE A 356 -4.98 6.74 -14.20
N SER A 357 -5.13 6.05 -15.34
CA SER A 357 -5.14 6.72 -16.65
C SER A 357 -6.31 7.68 -16.79
N GLY A 358 -7.50 7.33 -16.27
CA GLY A 358 -8.65 8.24 -16.24
C GLY A 358 -8.38 9.49 -15.41
N ILE A 359 -7.79 9.34 -14.22
CA ILE A 359 -7.37 10.49 -13.41
C ILE A 359 -6.36 11.35 -14.18
N ALA A 360 -5.36 10.73 -14.82
CA ALA A 360 -4.37 11.45 -15.62
C ALA A 360 -5.01 12.24 -16.75
N LEU A 361 -5.94 11.65 -17.51
CA LEU A 361 -6.68 12.32 -18.59
C LEU A 361 -7.50 13.51 -18.07
N LEU A 362 -8.16 13.36 -16.92
CA LEU A 362 -8.97 14.42 -16.30
C LEU A 362 -8.11 15.58 -15.76
N LEU A 363 -6.90 15.30 -15.28
CA LEU A 363 -5.98 16.32 -14.77
C LEU A 363 -5.23 17.04 -15.90
N THR A 364 -4.64 16.29 -16.84
CA THR A 364 -3.81 16.84 -17.93
C THR A 364 -4.64 17.39 -19.09
N ARG A 365 -5.86 16.89 -19.26
CA ARG A 365 -6.83 17.28 -20.29
C ARG A 365 -6.21 17.39 -21.68
N PRO A 366 -5.62 16.32 -22.23
CA PRO A 366 -5.12 16.33 -23.60
C PRO A 366 -6.25 16.63 -24.60
N PHE A 367 -7.46 16.18 -24.28
CA PHE A 367 -8.71 16.48 -24.97
C PHE A 367 -9.85 16.64 -23.94
N SER A 368 -10.93 17.32 -24.34
CA SER A 368 -12.10 17.60 -23.52
C SER A 368 -13.37 17.23 -24.26
N ALA A 369 -14.49 17.10 -23.54
CA ALA A 369 -15.78 16.84 -24.16
C ALA A 369 -16.11 17.91 -25.21
N GLY A 370 -16.47 17.48 -26.42
CA GLY A 370 -16.74 18.32 -27.57
C GLY A 370 -15.55 18.52 -28.52
N ASP A 371 -14.33 18.11 -28.15
CA ASP A 371 -13.16 18.20 -29.01
C ASP A 371 -13.24 17.18 -30.16
N TYR A 372 -12.75 17.60 -31.33
CA TYR A 372 -12.50 16.73 -32.48
C TYR A 372 -11.07 16.23 -32.41
N ILE A 373 -10.90 14.91 -32.33
CA ILE A 373 -9.59 14.26 -32.28
C ILE A 373 -9.48 13.20 -33.38
N GLU A 374 -8.28 13.05 -33.91
CA GLU A 374 -7.93 11.97 -34.82
C GLU A 374 -7.15 10.91 -34.08
N ILE A 375 -7.61 9.68 -34.15
CA ILE A 375 -6.97 8.48 -33.59
C ILE A 375 -6.85 7.45 -34.70
N ASN A 376 -5.63 7.00 -35.01
CA ASN A 376 -5.34 6.01 -36.04
C ASN A 376 -5.89 6.39 -37.45
N GLY A 377 -6.00 7.68 -37.75
CA GLY A 377 -6.52 8.18 -39.03
C GLY A 377 -8.03 8.43 -39.06
N ASP A 378 -8.77 7.97 -38.04
CA ASP A 378 -10.20 8.20 -37.94
C ASP A 378 -10.52 9.40 -37.04
N THR A 379 -11.45 10.25 -37.48
CA THR A 379 -11.89 11.40 -36.68
C THR A 379 -13.00 10.99 -35.70
N HIS A 380 -12.87 11.44 -34.47
CA HIS A 380 -13.81 11.20 -33.39
C HIS A 380 -14.15 12.48 -32.65
N ILE A 381 -15.35 12.55 -32.10
CA ILE A 381 -15.77 13.62 -31.16
C ILE A 381 -15.70 13.04 -29.77
N VAL A 382 -15.01 13.71 -28.86
CA VAL A 382 -14.98 13.33 -27.44
C VAL A 382 -16.34 13.61 -26.82
N LYS A 383 -17.10 12.59 -26.45
CA LYS A 383 -18.40 12.73 -25.79
C LYS A 383 -18.24 12.95 -24.29
N LYS A 384 -17.47 12.09 -23.63
CA LYS A 384 -17.27 12.13 -22.17
C LYS A 384 -15.96 11.44 -21.80
N VAL A 385 -15.17 12.06 -20.93
CA VAL A 385 -14.05 11.41 -20.26
C VAL A 385 -14.52 10.94 -18.89
N GLY A 386 -14.66 9.63 -18.73
CA GLY A 386 -15.04 9.01 -17.46
C GLY A 386 -13.85 8.59 -16.63
N LEU A 387 -14.11 7.96 -15.47
CA LEU A 387 -13.06 7.52 -14.57
C LEU A 387 -12.28 6.30 -15.08
N MET A 388 -12.96 5.38 -15.78
CA MET A 388 -12.35 4.14 -16.30
C MET A 388 -12.41 4.06 -17.83
N TYR A 389 -13.38 4.70 -18.46
CA TYR A 389 -13.64 4.68 -19.88
C TYR A 389 -13.86 6.08 -20.40
N THR A 390 -13.37 6.33 -21.62
CA THR A 390 -13.69 7.52 -22.40
C THR A 390 -14.65 7.13 -23.52
N GLU A 391 -15.72 7.90 -23.69
CA GLU A 391 -16.69 7.73 -24.76
C GLU A 391 -16.38 8.72 -25.88
N PHE A 392 -16.22 8.18 -27.08
CA PHE A 392 -16.09 8.91 -28.33
C PHE A 392 -17.34 8.70 -29.19
N MET A 393 -17.62 9.64 -30.02
CA MET A 393 -18.67 9.59 -31.03
C MET A 393 -18.01 9.61 -32.41
N GLY A 394 -18.48 8.80 -33.34
CA GLY A 394 -18.03 8.86 -34.71
C GLY A 394 -18.26 10.26 -35.31
N ASP A 395 -17.53 10.61 -36.35
CA ASP A 395 -17.61 11.93 -37.01
C ASP A 395 -19.05 12.24 -37.50
N GLU A 396 -19.75 11.25 -38.00
CA GLU A 396 -21.16 11.35 -38.44
C GLU A 396 -22.17 11.30 -37.28
N ARG A 397 -21.70 11.18 -36.02
CA ARG A 397 -22.51 11.04 -34.79
C ARG A 397 -23.47 9.83 -34.80
N ASP A 398 -23.12 8.80 -35.55
CA ASP A 398 -23.94 7.60 -35.79
C ASP A 398 -23.68 6.49 -34.75
N ARG A 399 -22.50 6.50 -34.10
CA ARG A 399 -22.06 5.45 -33.20
C ARG A 399 -21.27 6.01 -31.99
N ILE A 400 -21.36 5.29 -30.89
CA ILE A 400 -20.57 5.57 -29.67
C ILE A 400 -19.47 4.50 -29.56
N ILE A 401 -18.26 4.96 -29.40
CA ILE A 401 -17.08 4.12 -29.19
C ILE A 401 -16.65 4.30 -27.76
N THR A 402 -16.66 3.23 -26.97
CA THR A 402 -16.19 3.24 -25.59
C THR A 402 -14.80 2.63 -25.52
N MET A 403 -13.84 3.41 -25.06
CA MET A 403 -12.44 3.01 -24.99
C MET A 403 -11.95 3.03 -23.54
N PRO A 404 -11.28 1.97 -23.05
CA PRO A 404 -10.64 1.99 -21.72
C PRO A 404 -9.61 3.11 -21.63
N ASN A 405 -9.56 3.81 -20.50
CA ASN A 405 -8.72 4.99 -20.35
C ASN A 405 -7.21 4.71 -20.47
N ASN A 406 -6.74 3.53 -20.08
CA ASN A 406 -5.35 3.13 -20.28
C ASN A 406 -4.96 3.04 -21.77
N VAL A 407 -5.90 2.64 -22.63
CA VAL A 407 -5.74 2.64 -24.07
C VAL A 407 -5.81 4.08 -24.61
N ALA A 408 -6.86 4.82 -24.25
CA ALA A 408 -7.06 6.21 -24.70
C ALA A 408 -5.86 7.12 -24.33
N ALA A 409 -5.25 6.91 -23.18
CA ALA A 409 -4.09 7.68 -22.71
C ALA A 409 -2.76 7.29 -23.40
N SER A 410 -2.66 6.06 -23.91
CA SER A 410 -1.44 5.55 -24.56
C SER A 410 -1.43 5.79 -26.08
N LEU A 411 -2.57 6.06 -26.69
CA LEU A 411 -2.66 6.31 -28.12
C LEU A 411 -2.19 7.72 -28.49
N THR A 412 -1.51 7.82 -29.63
CA THR A 412 -1.23 9.12 -30.23
C THR A 412 -2.53 9.70 -30.78
N SER A 413 -2.94 10.84 -30.26
CA SER A 413 -4.13 11.55 -30.72
C SER A 413 -3.77 12.95 -31.21
N VAL A 414 -4.33 13.37 -32.32
CA VAL A 414 -4.20 14.74 -32.83
C VAL A 414 -5.49 15.50 -32.50
N ASN A 415 -5.40 16.51 -31.64
CA ASN A 415 -6.56 17.32 -31.30
C ASN A 415 -6.70 18.50 -32.28
N MET A 416 -7.79 18.47 -33.07
CA MET A 416 -8.05 19.44 -34.14
C MET A 416 -8.75 20.71 -33.65
N SER A 417 -9.26 20.75 -32.44
CA SER A 417 -10.12 21.85 -31.96
C SER A 417 -9.75 22.42 -30.59
N LYS A 418 -8.69 21.93 -29.93
CA LYS A 418 -8.35 22.30 -28.55
C LYS A 418 -7.98 23.77 -28.36
N TYR A 419 -7.18 24.32 -29.28
CA TYR A 419 -6.67 25.70 -29.17
C TYR A 419 -7.49 26.69 -29.98
N ASP A 420 -7.96 26.23 -31.13
CA ASP A 420 -8.77 27.03 -32.05
C ASP A 420 -9.69 26.10 -32.85
N LYS A 421 -10.93 26.53 -33.09
CA LYS A 421 -11.85 25.78 -33.94
C LYS A 421 -11.51 25.93 -35.42
N ALA A 422 -10.73 26.97 -35.76
CA ALA A 422 -10.31 27.19 -37.13
C ALA A 422 -9.36 26.10 -37.61
N TYR A 423 -9.55 25.68 -38.84
CA TYR A 423 -8.84 24.56 -39.43
C TYR A 423 -8.29 24.89 -40.81
N ARG A 424 -7.07 24.44 -41.11
CA ARG A 424 -6.47 24.57 -42.44
C ARG A 424 -6.98 23.46 -43.34
N LEU A 425 -7.92 23.81 -44.24
CA LEU A 425 -8.55 22.90 -45.19
C LEU A 425 -7.72 22.84 -46.47
N TYR A 426 -7.58 21.67 -47.05
CA TYR A 426 -6.93 21.39 -48.33
C TYR A 426 -7.95 20.93 -49.35
N ILE A 427 -8.00 21.66 -50.47
CA ILE A 427 -8.88 21.35 -51.61
C ILE A 427 -7.98 21.01 -52.79
N PHE A 428 -8.11 19.81 -53.29
CA PHE A 428 -7.39 19.34 -54.47
C PHE A 428 -8.23 19.49 -55.71
N PHE A 429 -7.63 19.99 -56.76
CA PHE A 429 -8.22 20.13 -58.09
C PHE A 429 -7.18 19.84 -59.14
N GLN A 430 -7.51 19.06 -60.15
CA GLN A 430 -6.66 18.71 -61.27
C GLN A 430 -7.02 19.57 -62.47
N ILE A 431 -6.01 20.18 -63.09
CA ILE A 431 -6.15 20.97 -64.32
C ILE A 431 -5.49 20.25 -65.50
N PRO A 432 -5.99 20.40 -66.75
CA PRO A 432 -5.36 19.84 -67.92
C PRO A 432 -3.97 20.44 -68.20
N TYR A 433 -3.12 19.75 -68.93
CA TYR A 433 -1.77 20.21 -69.31
C TYR A 433 -1.75 21.39 -70.28
N ASP A 434 -2.82 21.65 -71.00
CA ASP A 434 -2.99 22.77 -71.93
C ASP A 434 -3.41 24.08 -71.25
N VAL A 435 -3.64 24.04 -69.93
CA VAL A 435 -3.97 25.22 -69.13
C VAL A 435 -2.72 25.76 -68.45
N GLU A 436 -2.53 27.07 -68.52
CA GLU A 436 -1.43 27.73 -67.78
C GLU A 436 -1.68 27.65 -66.28
N VAL A 437 -0.71 27.05 -65.55
CA VAL A 437 -0.79 26.87 -64.08
C VAL A 437 -1.00 28.19 -63.35
N LYS A 438 -0.34 29.28 -63.77
CA LYS A 438 -0.50 30.62 -63.16
C LYS A 438 -1.93 31.14 -63.26
N LYS A 439 -2.59 30.96 -64.42
CA LYS A 439 -3.99 31.37 -64.62
C LYS A 439 -4.89 30.60 -63.65
N ALA A 440 -4.68 29.29 -63.49
CA ALA A 440 -5.48 28.48 -62.56
C ALA A 440 -5.22 28.91 -61.11
N GLU A 441 -3.95 29.21 -60.70
CA GLU A 441 -3.62 29.72 -59.39
C GLU A 441 -4.30 31.05 -59.07
N GLU A 442 -4.32 31.99 -60.01
CA GLU A 442 -5.01 33.30 -59.85
C GLU A 442 -6.50 33.14 -59.65
N VAL A 443 -7.19 32.29 -60.45
CA VAL A 443 -8.61 32.00 -60.31
C VAL A 443 -8.91 31.34 -58.99
N MET A 444 -8.09 30.37 -58.53
CA MET A 444 -8.26 29.68 -57.26
C MET A 444 -8.07 30.61 -56.07
N LEU A 445 -7.08 31.51 -56.14
CA LEU A 445 -6.81 32.54 -55.10
C LEU A 445 -7.96 33.56 -55.06
N GLN A 446 -8.42 34.04 -56.19
CA GLN A 446 -9.59 34.94 -56.27
C GLN A 446 -10.83 34.28 -55.67
N PHE A 447 -11.10 33.01 -56.02
CA PHE A 447 -12.19 32.23 -55.43
C PHE A 447 -12.06 32.18 -53.88
N ALA A 448 -10.85 31.92 -53.35
CA ALA A 448 -10.63 31.86 -51.92
C ALA A 448 -10.86 33.20 -51.21
N GLU A 449 -10.51 34.34 -51.84
CA GLU A 449 -10.76 35.69 -51.29
C GLU A 449 -12.25 36.08 -51.37
N GLU A 450 -13.02 35.58 -52.33
CA GLU A 450 -14.46 35.83 -52.47
C GLU A 450 -15.32 34.87 -51.61
N SER A 451 -14.76 33.77 -51.15
CA SER A 451 -15.50 32.70 -50.49
C SER A 451 -15.90 33.07 -49.05
N LYS A 452 -17.20 32.95 -48.77
CA LYS A 452 -17.77 33.15 -47.42
C LYS A 452 -17.32 32.11 -46.38
N TYR A 453 -16.70 31.04 -46.78
CA TYR A 453 -16.26 29.96 -45.93
C TYR A 453 -14.83 30.17 -45.42
N VAL A 454 -14.04 31.04 -46.08
CA VAL A 454 -12.65 31.31 -45.77
C VAL A 454 -12.55 32.40 -44.70
N VAL A 455 -11.67 32.20 -43.75
CA VAL A 455 -11.37 33.22 -42.71
C VAL A 455 -10.37 34.22 -43.28
N HIS A 456 -10.78 35.51 -43.38
CA HIS A 456 -9.96 36.57 -43.94
C HIS A 456 -9.17 37.37 -42.89
N ASP A 457 -9.09 36.90 -41.64
CA ASP A 457 -8.22 37.47 -40.60
C ASP A 457 -6.78 36.98 -40.79
N TYR A 458 -6.04 37.65 -41.67
CA TYR A 458 -4.66 37.30 -41.99
C TYR A 458 -3.64 37.79 -40.96
N THR A 459 -4.07 38.43 -39.90
CA THR A 459 -3.23 38.73 -38.75
C THR A 459 -3.02 37.50 -37.88
N LYS A 460 -4.03 36.66 -37.79
CA LYS A 460 -4.05 35.44 -37.00
C LYS A 460 -3.78 34.17 -37.82
N TYR A 461 -4.30 34.13 -39.06
CA TYR A 461 -4.24 32.94 -39.90
C TYR A 461 -3.46 33.17 -41.19
N LYS A 462 -2.90 32.10 -41.74
CA LYS A 462 -2.17 32.15 -43.02
C LYS A 462 -3.13 32.46 -44.16
N LYS A 463 -2.68 33.34 -45.09
CA LYS A 463 -3.39 33.63 -46.33
C LYS A 463 -3.65 32.35 -47.14
N PRO A 464 -4.70 32.36 -47.98
CA PRO A 464 -4.87 31.32 -49.01
C PRO A 464 -3.62 31.18 -49.85
N ILE A 465 -3.27 29.96 -50.22
CA ILE A 465 -2.14 29.64 -51.07
C ILE A 465 -2.48 28.47 -51.95
N VAL A 466 -2.10 28.54 -53.21
CA VAL A 466 -2.17 27.43 -54.15
C VAL A 466 -0.78 26.80 -54.30
N LYS A 467 -0.74 25.48 -54.36
CA LYS A 467 0.50 24.71 -54.55
C LYS A 467 0.32 23.67 -55.66
N LEU A 468 1.29 23.56 -56.52
CA LEU A 468 1.40 22.40 -57.40
C LEU A 468 1.89 21.21 -56.55
N ILE A 469 1.17 20.12 -56.56
CA ILE A 469 1.46 18.93 -55.78
C ILE A 469 2.12 17.86 -56.63
N GLU A 470 1.53 17.56 -57.79
CA GLU A 470 1.97 16.41 -58.58
C GLU A 470 1.54 16.56 -60.05
N PHE A 471 2.31 15.95 -60.96
CA PHE A 471 1.91 15.74 -62.35
C PHE A 471 1.32 14.36 -62.48
N GLN A 472 0.02 14.30 -62.82
CA GLN A 472 -0.73 13.06 -62.95
C GLN A 472 -1.04 12.74 -64.42
N ASP A 473 -1.54 11.52 -64.68
CA ASP A 473 -1.74 11.04 -66.09
C ASP A 473 -2.62 11.95 -66.96
N ALA A 474 -3.62 12.61 -66.39
CA ALA A 474 -4.55 13.48 -67.13
C ALA A 474 -4.25 14.99 -66.96
N GLY A 475 -3.30 15.39 -66.11
CA GLY A 475 -3.04 16.81 -65.87
C GLY A 475 -2.27 17.09 -64.60
N VAL A 476 -2.26 18.33 -64.18
CA VAL A 476 -1.51 18.84 -63.01
C VAL A 476 -2.42 18.94 -61.79
N LEU A 477 -2.05 18.31 -60.68
CA LEU A 477 -2.76 18.40 -59.42
C LEU A 477 -2.36 19.63 -58.66
N LEU A 478 -3.30 20.55 -58.44
CA LEU A 478 -3.15 21.74 -57.60
C LEU A 478 -3.84 21.53 -56.25
N ARG A 479 -3.34 22.14 -55.21
CA ARG A 479 -3.93 22.18 -53.90
C ARG A 479 -4.13 23.60 -53.43
N LEU A 480 -5.38 23.96 -53.14
CA LEU A 480 -5.77 25.20 -52.50
C LEU A 480 -5.79 24.99 -50.98
N ASP A 481 -4.96 25.68 -50.26
CA ASP A 481 -4.88 25.69 -48.80
C ASP A 481 -5.62 26.92 -48.27
N VAL A 482 -6.73 26.73 -47.55
CA VAL A 482 -7.57 27.81 -46.97
C VAL A 482 -7.80 27.54 -45.49
N THR A 483 -8.08 28.59 -44.70
CA THR A 483 -8.49 28.44 -43.31
C THR A 483 -9.99 28.62 -43.19
N ILE A 484 -10.68 27.63 -42.62
CA ILE A 484 -12.11 27.67 -42.29
C ILE A 484 -12.31 27.93 -40.80
N ALA A 485 -13.44 28.52 -40.39
CA ALA A 485 -13.69 28.96 -39.04
C ALA A 485 -13.95 27.83 -38.02
N ASP A 486 -14.44 26.68 -38.50
CA ASP A 486 -14.87 25.60 -37.60
C ASP A 486 -14.61 24.24 -38.23
N TYR A 487 -13.75 23.41 -37.55
CA TYR A 487 -13.46 22.06 -37.98
C TYR A 487 -14.72 21.18 -38.07
N ALA A 488 -15.69 21.38 -37.16
CA ALA A 488 -16.96 20.66 -37.16
C ALA A 488 -17.74 20.74 -38.52
N LYS A 489 -17.51 21.80 -39.26
CA LYS A 489 -18.18 22.06 -40.57
C LYS A 489 -17.31 21.65 -41.75
N LYS A 490 -16.11 21.09 -41.51
CA LYS A 490 -15.15 20.70 -42.57
C LYS A 490 -15.78 19.88 -43.69
N PRO A 491 -16.54 18.77 -43.44
CA PRO A 491 -17.06 17.94 -44.53
C PRO A 491 -18.02 18.73 -45.44
N THR A 492 -18.93 19.48 -44.82
CA THR A 492 -19.91 20.29 -45.57
C THR A 492 -19.23 21.41 -46.34
N ILE A 493 -18.33 22.18 -45.66
CA ILE A 493 -17.63 23.29 -46.30
C ILE A 493 -16.74 22.78 -47.44
N GLN A 494 -16.03 21.67 -47.24
CA GLN A 494 -15.17 21.07 -48.26
C GLN A 494 -15.98 20.66 -49.52
N SER A 495 -17.16 20.08 -49.33
CA SER A 495 -18.02 19.70 -50.42
C SER A 495 -18.54 20.92 -51.17
N GLU A 496 -19.03 21.94 -50.48
CA GLU A 496 -19.57 23.15 -51.09
C GLU A 496 -18.45 23.94 -51.83
N MET A 497 -17.28 24.12 -51.18
CA MET A 497 -16.16 24.80 -51.82
C MET A 497 -15.65 24.08 -53.07
N LYS A 498 -15.66 22.74 -53.10
CA LYS A 498 -15.30 21.98 -54.31
C LYS A 498 -16.27 22.23 -55.44
N LYS A 499 -17.60 22.28 -55.16
CA LYS A 499 -18.63 22.58 -56.17
C LYS A 499 -18.48 24.01 -56.69
N GLU A 500 -18.38 24.99 -55.80
CA GLU A 500 -18.24 26.39 -56.15
C GLU A 500 -16.93 26.64 -56.93
N LEU A 501 -15.80 26.03 -56.53
CA LEU A 501 -14.53 26.12 -57.22
C LEU A 501 -14.60 25.50 -58.62
N TYR A 502 -15.28 24.34 -58.78
CA TYR A 502 -15.47 23.70 -60.07
C TYR A 502 -16.21 24.64 -61.06
N VAL A 503 -17.30 25.30 -60.61
CA VAL A 503 -18.05 26.26 -61.43
C VAL A 503 -17.17 27.46 -61.77
N LYS A 504 -16.45 28.04 -60.79
CA LYS A 504 -15.59 29.22 -61.00
C LYS A 504 -14.47 28.94 -62.00
N LEU A 505 -13.85 27.75 -61.95
CA LEU A 505 -12.82 27.35 -62.90
C LEU A 505 -13.40 27.17 -64.31
N ALA A 506 -14.58 26.53 -64.45
CA ALA A 506 -15.25 26.35 -65.73
C ALA A 506 -15.64 27.68 -66.39
N GLU A 507 -16.16 28.67 -65.59
CA GLU A 507 -16.45 30.04 -66.06
C GLU A 507 -15.21 30.75 -66.64
N ASN A 508 -13.99 30.40 -66.13
CA ASN A 508 -12.72 30.93 -66.63
C ASN A 508 -12.06 30.07 -67.73
N GLY A 509 -12.80 29.10 -68.26
CA GLY A 509 -12.36 28.21 -69.33
C GLY A 509 -11.37 27.15 -68.91
N ILE A 510 -11.39 26.77 -67.59
CA ILE A 510 -10.57 25.70 -67.05
C ILE A 510 -11.49 24.52 -66.70
N GLU A 511 -11.52 23.55 -67.58
CA GLU A 511 -12.33 22.34 -67.39
C GLU A 511 -11.56 21.25 -66.65
N ALA A 512 -12.28 20.31 -66.06
CA ALA A 512 -11.64 19.15 -65.45
C ALA A 512 -10.98 18.27 -66.53
N PRO A 513 -9.78 17.76 -66.25
CA PRO A 513 -9.07 16.95 -67.26
C PRO A 513 -9.80 15.60 -67.49
N TYR A 514 -9.72 15.15 -68.72
CA TYR A 514 -10.15 13.79 -69.10
C TYR A 514 -8.93 13.02 -69.62
N ASN A 515 -8.96 11.70 -69.51
CA ASN A 515 -7.88 10.85 -70.00
C ASN A 515 -7.74 10.99 -71.51
N ARG A 516 -6.55 11.41 -71.96
CA ARG A 516 -6.19 11.42 -73.38
C ARG A 516 -5.47 10.13 -73.70
N LEU A 517 -5.96 9.39 -74.67
CA LEU A 517 -5.29 8.19 -75.20
C LEU A 517 -4.74 8.53 -76.57
N GLU A 518 -3.47 8.43 -76.73
CA GLU A 518 -2.84 8.46 -78.05
C GLU A 518 -2.82 7.05 -78.61
N VAL A 519 -3.64 6.81 -79.62
CA VAL A 519 -3.76 5.49 -80.30
C VAL A 519 -2.96 5.55 -81.57
N LYS A 520 -1.80 4.89 -81.61
CA LYS A 520 -1.08 4.68 -82.86
C LYS A 520 -1.65 3.48 -83.58
N VAL A 521 -2.45 3.74 -84.68
CA VAL A 521 -2.94 2.69 -85.56
C VAL A 521 -1.76 2.20 -86.40
N LEU A 522 -1.35 0.98 -86.21
CA LEU A 522 -0.37 0.30 -87.03
C LEU A 522 -1.16 -0.31 -88.23
N ASP A 523 -1.03 0.29 -89.43
CA ASP A 523 -1.48 -0.33 -90.63
C ASP A 523 -0.64 -1.59 -90.88
N ASN A 524 -1.28 -2.74 -90.71
CA ASN A 524 -0.70 -4.01 -91.16
C ASN A 524 -0.85 -4.03 -92.68
N GLU A 525 0.19 -3.69 -93.41
CA GLU A 525 0.26 -4.08 -94.86
C GLU A 525 0.16 -5.61 -94.95
N PRO A 526 -0.71 -6.16 -95.78
CA PRO A 526 -0.78 -7.60 -95.97
C PRO A 526 0.55 -8.07 -96.62
N GLU A 527 1.23 -8.98 -95.96
CA GLU A 527 2.34 -9.71 -96.56
C GLU A 527 1.88 -10.36 -97.83
N THR A 528 2.26 -9.79 -98.98
CA THR A 528 2.15 -10.42 -100.26
C THR A 528 3.14 -11.59 -100.33
N THR A 529 2.66 -12.79 -100.04
CA THR A 529 3.34 -14.04 -100.40
C THR A 529 3.47 -14.17 -101.87
N ALA A 530 4.71 -14.11 -102.38
CA ALA A 530 5.13 -14.59 -103.70
C ALA A 530 5.77 -15.96 -103.56
#